data_a4db7ffddf907de5f4c72e40542442e3
#
_entry.id   a4db7ffddf907de5f4c72e40542442e3
#
_cell.length_a   1.000
_cell.length_b   1.000
_cell.length_c   1.000
_cell.angle_alpha   90.00
_cell.angle_beta   90.00
_cell.angle_gamma   90.00
#
_symmetry.space_group_name_H-M   'P 1'
#
loop_
_entity.id
_entity.type
_entity.pdbx_description
1 polymer ?
#
loop_
_entity_poly.entity_id
_entity_poly.type
_entity_poly.pdbx_seq_one_letter_code
_entity_poly.pdbx_strand_id
1 'polypeptide(L)'
;PDLPQQDLIATHPNWTRADFNRAVFLLSGRLKTANVQTAALWFDDAALFACAVLAVWHSGGRVLLLPNLARDNLDWGRTADVFLTDSEDLQSKLGSQTEQRDEFGQPLDVQSNPPVWHLPDLPAHTSPENSPPAPENHLIPNHAEAWLKTSGSSGEAQVIVKTAAQMQAEALMLAGALPFGRGGETVIGSVIPQHLYGFTFRFALALTMGWPMERRQAVY
;
A
#
# COMPACT_ATOMS: atom_id res chain seq x y z
N PRO A 1 -2.00 -11.69 27.80
CA PRO A 1 -3.11 -10.75 27.91
C PRO A 1 -3.43 -10.21 26.54
N ASP A 2 -4.71 -10.29 26.14
CA ASP A 2 -5.15 -9.74 24.87
C ASP A 2 -5.02 -8.21 24.92
N LEU A 3 -4.39 -7.61 23.90
CA LEU A 3 -4.28 -6.17 23.79
C LEU A 3 -5.68 -5.57 23.58
N PRO A 4 -5.98 -4.39 24.15
CA PRO A 4 -7.22 -3.70 23.86
C PRO A 4 -7.35 -3.49 22.34
N GLN A 5 -8.50 -3.77 21.79
CA GLN A 5 -8.74 -3.65 20.33
C GLN A 5 -8.45 -2.23 19.81
N GLN A 6 -8.67 -1.21 20.63
CA GLN A 6 -8.34 0.19 20.31
C GLN A 6 -6.84 0.45 20.08
N ASP A 7 -5.96 -0.42 20.56
CA ASP A 7 -4.51 -0.32 20.36
C ASP A 7 -4.02 -1.06 19.12
N LEU A 8 -4.91 -1.80 18.45
CA LEU A 8 -4.58 -2.51 17.23
C LEU A 8 -4.84 -1.66 15.99
N ILE A 9 -4.02 -1.87 14.97
CA ILE A 9 -4.22 -1.39 13.61
C ILE A 9 -4.61 -2.55 12.69
N ALA A 10 -4.20 -3.77 13.03
CA ALA A 10 -4.49 -4.96 12.25
C ALA A 10 -4.60 -6.20 13.13
N THR A 11 -5.29 -7.22 12.58
CA THR A 11 -5.49 -8.53 13.20
C THR A 11 -4.93 -9.65 12.31
N HIS A 12 -4.60 -10.78 12.90
CA HIS A 12 -4.17 -12.05 12.29
C HIS A 12 -3.00 -11.95 11.28
N PRO A 13 -1.76 -11.71 11.80
CA PRO A 13 -1.37 -11.50 13.20
C PRO A 13 -1.63 -10.07 13.67
N ASN A 14 -1.80 -9.90 14.98
CA ASN A 14 -2.01 -8.59 15.58
C ASN A 14 -0.82 -7.68 15.33
N TRP A 15 -1.13 -6.42 14.99
CA TRP A 15 -0.17 -5.35 14.83
C TRP A 15 -0.65 -4.13 15.61
N THR A 16 0.19 -3.66 16.55
CA THR A 16 -0.17 -2.50 17.38
C THR A 16 -0.01 -1.20 16.56
N ARG A 17 -0.75 -0.16 16.96
CA ARG A 17 -0.59 1.19 16.39
C ARG A 17 0.84 1.71 16.57
N ALA A 18 1.46 1.43 17.72
CA ALA A 18 2.82 1.86 18.00
C ALA A 18 3.82 1.23 17.02
N ASP A 19 3.73 -0.09 16.82
CA ASP A 19 4.63 -0.80 15.91
C ASP A 19 4.37 -0.43 14.45
N PHE A 20 3.10 -0.25 14.07
CA PHE A 20 2.71 0.23 12.75
C PHE A 20 3.30 1.62 12.47
N ASN A 21 3.11 2.58 13.37
CA ASN A 21 3.65 3.93 13.20
C ASN A 21 5.17 3.93 13.11
N ARG A 22 5.84 3.08 13.90
CA ARG A 22 7.29 2.90 13.80
C ARG A 22 7.71 2.36 12.43
N ALA A 23 7.01 1.35 11.91
CA ALA A 23 7.28 0.79 10.59
C ALA A 23 7.09 1.84 9.48
N VAL A 24 5.99 2.61 9.52
CA VAL A 24 5.75 3.73 8.60
C VAL A 24 6.91 4.73 8.63
N PHE A 25 7.37 5.11 9.83
CA PHE A 25 8.47 6.06 9.98
C PHE A 25 9.79 5.54 9.41
N LEU A 26 10.16 4.31 9.73
CA LEU A 26 11.39 3.69 9.24
C LEU A 26 11.39 3.57 7.71
N LEU A 27 10.27 3.11 7.13
CA LEU A 27 10.13 3.00 5.69
C LEU A 27 10.16 4.38 5.02
N SER A 28 9.48 5.38 5.58
CA SER A 28 9.52 6.76 5.08
C SER A 28 10.94 7.34 5.05
N GLY A 29 11.72 7.10 6.12
CA GLY A 29 13.13 7.52 6.17
C GLY A 29 13.97 6.86 5.08
N ARG A 30 13.77 5.55 4.84
CA ARG A 30 14.46 4.81 3.78
C ARG A 30 14.09 5.33 2.39
N LEU A 31 12.80 5.59 2.14
CA LEU A 31 12.32 6.18 0.89
C LEU A 31 12.92 7.56 0.62
N LYS A 32 12.97 8.42 1.64
CA LYS A 32 13.61 9.74 1.55
C LYS A 32 15.10 9.64 1.22
N THR A 33 15.82 8.76 1.91
CA THR A 33 17.26 8.54 1.68
C THR A 33 17.53 8.05 0.26
N ALA A 34 16.66 7.21 -0.29
CA ALA A 34 16.74 6.72 -1.66
C ALA A 34 16.16 7.70 -2.70
N ASN A 35 15.66 8.89 -2.28
CA ASN A 35 15.03 9.90 -3.13
C ASN A 35 13.87 9.35 -3.98
N VAL A 36 13.07 8.43 -3.43
CA VAL A 36 11.91 7.86 -4.09
C VAL A 36 10.78 8.88 -4.17
N GLN A 37 10.33 9.20 -5.38
CA GLN A 37 9.22 10.10 -5.66
C GLN A 37 7.93 9.35 -6.01
N THR A 38 8.09 8.15 -6.57
CA THR A 38 6.96 7.32 -7.01
C THR A 38 7.23 5.87 -6.64
N ALA A 39 6.28 5.23 -5.97
CA ALA A 39 6.36 3.81 -5.63
C ALA A 39 5.18 3.03 -6.23
N ALA A 40 5.45 1.93 -6.92
CA ALA A 40 4.43 1.00 -7.38
C ALA A 40 4.15 -0.05 -6.30
N LEU A 41 2.88 -0.26 -5.96
CA LEU A 41 2.46 -1.10 -4.84
C LEU A 41 1.70 -2.34 -5.32
N TRP A 42 2.11 -3.49 -4.79
CA TRP A 42 1.39 -4.75 -4.90
C TRP A 42 1.46 -5.52 -3.58
N PHE A 43 0.32 -5.71 -2.91
CA PHE A 43 0.25 -6.31 -1.58
C PHE A 43 -0.93 -7.27 -1.44
N ASP A 44 -0.70 -8.37 -0.74
CA ASP A 44 -1.73 -9.29 -0.26
C ASP A 44 -2.19 -8.89 1.15
N ASP A 45 -1.30 -8.36 1.97
CA ASP A 45 -1.52 -7.92 3.33
C ASP A 45 -1.98 -6.46 3.40
N ALA A 46 -3.19 -6.23 3.89
CA ALA A 46 -3.77 -4.88 3.97
C ALA A 46 -3.02 -3.94 4.93
N ALA A 47 -2.43 -4.46 5.99
CA ALA A 47 -1.69 -3.63 6.95
C ALA A 47 -0.31 -3.23 6.41
N LEU A 48 0.39 -4.13 5.71
CA LEU A 48 1.63 -3.80 5.00
C LEU A 48 1.37 -2.83 3.87
N PHE A 49 0.27 -3.01 3.12
CA PHE A 49 -0.19 -2.04 2.13
C PHE A 49 -0.41 -0.65 2.74
N ALA A 50 -1.16 -0.58 3.86
CA ALA A 50 -1.41 0.69 4.55
C ALA A 50 -0.10 1.35 5.04
N CYS A 51 0.82 0.56 5.58
CA CYS A 51 2.15 1.02 5.98
C CYS A 51 2.91 1.62 4.79
N ALA A 52 2.92 0.93 3.63
CA ALA A 52 3.60 1.39 2.43
C ALA A 52 3.00 2.70 1.90
N VAL A 53 1.66 2.80 1.78
CA VAL A 53 0.99 4.04 1.33
C VAL A 53 1.35 5.21 2.23
N LEU A 54 1.20 5.06 3.56
CA LEU A 54 1.50 6.13 4.50
C LEU A 54 2.98 6.52 4.48
N ALA A 55 3.89 5.54 4.38
CA ALA A 55 5.33 5.81 4.34
C ALA A 55 5.73 6.59 3.09
N VAL A 56 5.18 6.24 1.91
CA VAL A 56 5.40 6.98 0.66
C VAL A 56 4.85 8.39 0.75
N TRP A 57 3.64 8.57 1.27
CA TRP A 57 3.04 9.89 1.46
C TRP A 57 3.83 10.75 2.46
N HIS A 58 4.31 10.18 3.56
CA HIS A 58 5.20 10.87 4.50
C HIS A 58 6.56 11.20 3.91
N SER A 59 7.05 10.43 2.94
CA SER A 59 8.29 10.78 2.24
C SER A 59 8.12 11.92 1.24
N GLY A 60 6.88 12.32 0.93
CA GLY A 60 6.53 13.31 -0.08
C GLY A 60 6.29 12.71 -1.46
N GLY A 61 6.29 11.39 -1.59
CA GLY A 61 6.06 10.66 -2.83
C GLY A 61 4.58 10.38 -3.11
N ARG A 62 4.32 9.74 -4.25
CA ARG A 62 3.02 9.23 -4.69
C ARG A 62 3.06 7.73 -4.88
N VAL A 63 1.90 7.09 -4.82
CA VAL A 63 1.76 5.64 -5.01
C VAL A 63 1.03 5.31 -6.31
N LEU A 64 1.52 4.30 -7.05
CA LEU A 64 0.82 3.64 -8.15
C LEU A 64 0.25 2.33 -7.63
N LEU A 65 -1.07 2.20 -7.63
CA LEU A 65 -1.76 1.01 -7.13
C LEU A 65 -2.03 0.06 -8.29
N LEU A 66 -1.26 -1.03 -8.35
CA LEU A 66 -1.39 -2.02 -9.42
C LEU A 66 -2.69 -2.83 -9.23
N PRO A 67 -3.62 -2.86 -10.21
CA PRO A 67 -4.86 -3.62 -10.05
C PRO A 67 -4.66 -5.14 -10.17
N ASN A 68 -3.61 -5.58 -10.85
CA ASN A 68 -3.16 -6.96 -10.98
C ASN A 68 -1.74 -6.98 -11.55
N LEU A 69 -1.15 -8.20 -11.68
CA LEU A 69 0.20 -8.41 -12.21
C LEU A 69 0.20 -8.75 -13.72
N ALA A 70 -0.79 -8.28 -14.49
CA ALA A 70 -0.75 -8.37 -15.94
C ALA A 70 0.35 -7.46 -16.51
N ARG A 71 0.85 -7.82 -17.71
CA ARG A 71 1.98 -7.15 -18.35
C ARG A 71 1.80 -5.62 -18.40
N ASP A 72 0.67 -5.14 -18.91
CA ASP A 72 0.41 -3.70 -19.08
C ASP A 72 0.40 -2.93 -17.74
N ASN A 73 0.07 -3.61 -16.63
CA ASN A 73 0.11 -3.03 -15.31
C ASN A 73 1.51 -3.05 -14.72
N LEU A 74 2.29 -4.09 -15.01
CA LEU A 74 3.71 -4.13 -14.65
C LEU A 74 4.51 -3.10 -15.44
N ASP A 75 4.23 -2.91 -16.73
CA ASP A 75 4.85 -1.87 -17.56
C ASP A 75 4.51 -0.47 -17.03
N TRP A 76 3.28 -0.25 -16.59
CA TRP A 76 2.93 0.98 -15.89
C TRP A 76 3.67 1.11 -14.54
N GLY A 77 3.77 0.03 -13.76
CA GLY A 77 4.53 0.01 -12.51
C GLY A 77 6.02 0.32 -12.68
N ARG A 78 6.62 -0.04 -13.83
CA ARG A 78 8.02 0.27 -14.17
C ARG A 78 8.30 1.77 -14.32
N THR A 79 7.28 2.59 -14.44
CA THR A 79 7.44 4.05 -14.43
C THR A 79 7.71 4.62 -13.03
N ALA A 80 7.60 3.80 -11.99
CA ALA A 80 7.94 4.18 -10.62
C ALA A 80 9.45 4.03 -10.35
N ASP A 81 9.91 4.64 -9.26
CA ASP A 81 11.31 4.53 -8.81
C ASP A 81 11.59 3.22 -8.07
N VAL A 82 10.54 2.60 -7.50
CA VAL A 82 10.62 1.38 -6.70
C VAL A 82 9.31 0.60 -6.73
N PHE A 83 9.40 -0.73 -6.67
CA PHE A 83 8.27 -1.56 -6.31
C PHE A 83 8.31 -1.87 -4.81
N LEU A 84 7.19 -1.72 -4.12
CA LEU A 84 7.00 -2.16 -2.73
C LEU A 84 5.98 -3.31 -2.71
N THR A 85 6.32 -4.41 -2.04
CA THR A 85 5.49 -5.62 -2.04
C THR A 85 5.71 -6.49 -0.81
N ASP A 86 4.78 -7.38 -0.52
CA ASP A 86 4.91 -8.52 0.38
C ASP A 86 4.84 -9.86 -0.37
N SER A 87 4.70 -9.81 -1.70
CA SER A 87 4.45 -10.98 -2.54
C SER A 87 5.68 -11.37 -3.36
N GLU A 88 6.06 -12.64 -3.32
CA GLU A 88 7.10 -13.22 -4.18
C GLU A 88 6.67 -13.28 -5.65
N ASP A 89 5.36 -13.30 -5.91
CA ASP A 89 4.80 -13.37 -7.27
C ASP A 89 5.21 -12.16 -8.12
N LEU A 90 5.28 -10.97 -7.52
CA LEU A 90 5.70 -9.77 -8.25
C LEU A 90 7.12 -9.93 -8.81
N GLN A 91 8.06 -10.40 -7.99
CA GLN A 91 9.45 -10.58 -8.39
C GLN A 91 9.60 -11.63 -9.50
N SER A 92 8.87 -12.74 -9.38
CA SER A 92 8.81 -13.78 -10.40
C SER A 92 8.28 -13.25 -11.74
N LYS A 93 7.19 -12.49 -11.70
CA LYS A 93 6.57 -11.88 -12.91
C LYS A 93 7.46 -10.84 -13.57
N LEU A 94 8.16 -10.01 -12.79
CA LEU A 94 9.11 -9.04 -13.33
C LEU A 94 10.31 -9.74 -13.97
N GLY A 95 10.85 -10.81 -13.38
CA GLY A 95 11.96 -11.59 -13.90
C GLY A 95 11.61 -12.32 -15.21
N SER A 96 10.43 -12.92 -15.30
CA SER A 96 9.99 -13.66 -16.49
C SER A 96 9.79 -12.78 -17.73
N GLN A 97 9.66 -11.47 -17.59
CA GLN A 97 9.51 -10.53 -18.69
C GLN A 97 10.84 -10.01 -19.23
N THR A 98 11.93 -10.18 -18.50
CA THR A 98 13.26 -9.69 -18.90
C THR A 98 13.93 -10.55 -19.98
N GLU A 99 13.43 -11.76 -20.21
CA GLU A 99 14.00 -12.72 -21.18
C GLU A 99 13.35 -12.66 -22.56
N GLN A 100 12.49 -11.67 -22.83
CA GLN A 100 11.80 -11.60 -24.13
C GLN A 100 12.74 -11.14 -25.24
N ARG A 101 12.72 -11.87 -26.36
CA ARG A 101 13.43 -11.58 -27.60
C ARG A 101 12.44 -11.20 -28.68
N ASP A 102 12.88 -10.32 -29.58
CA ASP A 102 12.12 -10.02 -30.79
C ASP A 102 12.07 -11.25 -31.74
N GLU A 103 11.36 -11.11 -32.85
CA GLU A 103 11.25 -12.14 -33.89
C GLU A 103 12.61 -12.50 -34.55
N PHE A 104 13.65 -11.68 -34.33
CA PHE A 104 15.02 -11.89 -34.81
C PHE A 104 15.94 -12.44 -33.70
N GLY A 105 15.40 -12.77 -32.52
CA GLY A 105 16.17 -13.31 -31.38
C GLY A 105 17.04 -12.29 -30.63
N GLN A 106 16.90 -10.98 -30.93
CA GLN A 106 17.58 -9.93 -30.20
C GLN A 106 16.86 -9.69 -28.86
N PRO A 107 17.59 -9.44 -27.76
CA PRO A 107 16.95 -9.02 -26.51
C PRO A 107 16.16 -7.73 -26.79
N LEU A 108 14.87 -7.75 -26.48
CA LEU A 108 14.10 -6.50 -26.43
C LEU A 108 14.76 -5.60 -25.40
N ASP A 109 14.92 -4.32 -25.73
CA ASP A 109 15.47 -3.31 -24.80
C ASP A 109 14.49 -3.16 -23.62
N VAL A 110 14.62 -4.07 -22.64
CA VAL A 110 13.80 -4.06 -21.45
C VAL A 110 14.41 -3.00 -20.53
N GLN A 111 13.69 -1.90 -20.37
CA GLN A 111 14.00 -0.94 -19.32
C GLN A 111 14.34 -1.72 -18.04
N SER A 112 15.50 -1.44 -17.46
CA SER A 112 15.92 -2.10 -16.20
C SER A 112 14.79 -1.95 -15.17
N ASN A 113 14.31 -3.06 -14.63
CA ASN A 113 13.26 -3.02 -13.62
C ASN A 113 13.70 -2.13 -12.46
N PRO A 114 12.82 -1.26 -11.94
CA PRO A 114 13.05 -0.60 -10.66
C PRO A 114 13.35 -1.61 -9.56
N PRO A 115 14.12 -1.25 -8.52
CA PRO A 115 14.36 -2.13 -7.40
C PRO A 115 13.04 -2.57 -6.75
N VAL A 116 13.01 -3.82 -6.30
CA VAL A 116 11.88 -4.38 -5.56
C VAL A 116 12.28 -4.43 -4.08
N TRP A 117 11.51 -3.74 -3.23
CA TRP A 117 11.67 -3.81 -1.79
C TRP A 117 10.58 -4.68 -1.18
N HIS A 118 10.99 -5.77 -0.59
CA HIS A 118 10.09 -6.68 0.09
C HIS A 118 9.86 -6.19 1.53
N LEU A 119 8.62 -5.86 1.90
CA LEU A 119 8.33 -5.25 3.19
C LEU A 119 8.47 -6.19 4.41
N PRO A 120 8.17 -7.49 4.32
CA PRO A 120 8.45 -8.42 5.41
C PRO A 120 9.90 -8.43 5.88
N ASP A 121 10.83 -8.05 5.00
CA ASP A 121 12.26 -7.97 5.32
C ASP A 121 12.64 -6.67 6.08
N LEU A 122 11.69 -5.75 6.24
CA LEU A 122 11.91 -4.60 7.11
C LEU A 122 11.92 -5.09 8.56
N PRO A 123 12.95 -4.70 9.36
CA PRO A 123 13.04 -5.16 10.73
C PRO A 123 11.82 -4.70 11.54
N ALA A 124 10.88 -5.62 11.74
CA ALA A 124 9.70 -5.41 12.56
C ALA A 124 10.04 -5.20 14.05
N HIS A 125 11.26 -5.54 14.44
CA HIS A 125 11.76 -5.55 15.82
C HIS A 125 13.16 -4.96 15.91
N THR A 126 13.30 -3.65 15.71
CA THR A 126 14.41 -2.97 16.38
C THR A 126 14.01 -2.83 17.84
N SER A 127 14.87 -3.32 18.75
CA SER A 127 14.65 -3.21 20.18
C SER A 127 14.24 -1.78 20.55
N PRO A 128 13.24 -1.59 21.44
CA PRO A 128 12.71 -0.27 21.80
C PRO A 128 13.78 0.73 22.25
N GLU A 129 14.90 0.24 22.75
CA GLU A 129 15.98 1.03 23.36
C GLU A 129 16.82 1.82 22.34
N ASN A 130 16.80 1.47 21.06
CA ASN A 130 17.64 2.11 20.01
C ASN A 130 16.84 2.77 18.88
N SER A 131 15.52 2.84 18.99
CA SER A 131 14.70 3.50 17.97
C SER A 131 14.50 4.96 18.33
N PRO A 132 14.70 5.91 17.40
CA PRO A 132 14.32 7.30 17.65
C PRO A 132 12.82 7.34 17.97
N PRO A 133 12.39 8.21 18.91
CA PRO A 133 10.98 8.38 19.21
C PRO A 133 10.24 8.71 17.91
N ALA A 134 9.10 8.06 17.70
CA ALA A 134 8.23 8.43 16.57
C ALA A 134 7.86 9.91 16.75
N PRO A 135 8.08 10.77 15.73
CA PRO A 135 7.73 12.17 15.88
C PRO A 135 6.23 12.32 16.16
N GLU A 136 5.89 13.21 17.09
CA GLU A 136 4.54 13.37 17.64
C GLU A 136 3.49 13.85 16.63
N ASN A 137 3.87 14.33 15.46
CA ASN A 137 2.97 14.88 14.45
C ASN A 137 3.34 14.43 13.04
N HIS A 138 2.82 13.28 12.61
CA HIS A 138 2.88 12.82 11.23
C HIS A 138 1.61 13.20 10.47
N LEU A 139 1.49 14.45 10.09
CA LEU A 139 0.42 14.86 9.19
C LEU A 139 0.75 14.38 7.77
N ILE A 140 -0.15 13.59 7.21
CA ILE A 140 -0.12 13.27 5.78
C ILE A 140 -0.43 14.55 5.01
N PRO A 141 0.38 14.93 4.01
CA PRO A 141 0.05 16.07 3.17
C PRO A 141 -1.29 15.86 2.47
N ASN A 142 -2.19 16.84 2.56
CA ASN A 142 -3.52 16.75 1.95
C ASN A 142 -3.49 16.46 0.45
N HIS A 143 -2.42 16.87 -0.23
CA HIS A 143 -2.20 16.69 -1.68
C HIS A 143 -1.43 15.40 -2.03
N ALA A 144 -1.06 14.57 -1.04
CA ALA A 144 -0.42 13.29 -1.32
C ALA A 144 -1.34 12.41 -2.18
N GLU A 145 -0.77 11.81 -3.23
CA GLU A 145 -1.55 11.18 -4.30
C GLU A 145 -1.43 9.66 -4.30
N ALA A 146 -2.56 9.03 -4.61
CA ALA A 146 -2.64 7.64 -5.05
C ALA A 146 -3.22 7.58 -6.46
N TRP A 147 -2.52 6.91 -7.35
CA TRP A 147 -2.90 6.71 -8.74
C TRP A 147 -3.37 5.27 -8.91
N LEU A 148 -4.62 5.11 -9.34
CA LEU A 148 -5.28 3.82 -9.51
C LEU A 148 -5.58 3.61 -11.00
N LYS A 149 -5.18 2.47 -11.53
CA LYS A 149 -5.51 2.08 -12.91
C LYS A 149 -6.77 1.23 -12.90
N THR A 150 -7.79 1.64 -13.64
CA THR A 150 -9.05 0.89 -13.78
C THR A 150 -9.18 0.33 -15.18
N SER A 151 -9.84 -0.83 -15.31
CA SER A 151 -10.26 -1.33 -16.62
C SER A 151 -11.38 -0.43 -17.16
N GLY A 152 -11.08 0.37 -18.18
CA GLY A 152 -12.09 1.21 -18.82
C GLY A 152 -13.19 0.37 -19.47
N SER A 153 -14.45 0.77 -19.33
CA SER A 153 -15.59 0.16 -20.04
C SER A 153 -15.48 0.29 -21.57
N SER A 154 -14.65 1.21 -22.06
CA SER A 154 -14.34 1.46 -23.47
C SER A 154 -13.10 0.68 -23.97
N GLY A 155 -12.50 -0.18 -23.15
CA GLY A 155 -11.32 -0.99 -23.50
C GLY A 155 -9.98 -0.36 -23.17
N GLU A 156 -9.89 0.95 -22.99
CA GLU A 156 -8.67 1.62 -22.54
C GLU A 156 -8.66 1.81 -21.02
N ALA A 157 -7.56 1.39 -20.38
CA ALA A 157 -7.40 1.57 -18.95
C ALA A 157 -7.23 3.07 -18.61
N GLN A 158 -8.00 3.55 -17.65
CA GLN A 158 -7.93 4.93 -17.18
C GLN A 158 -7.19 4.99 -15.84
N VAL A 159 -6.37 6.02 -15.66
CA VAL A 159 -5.75 6.34 -14.37
C VAL A 159 -6.62 7.33 -13.63
N ILE A 160 -7.07 6.94 -12.44
CA ILE A 160 -7.78 7.79 -11.49
C ILE A 160 -6.78 8.27 -10.45
N VAL A 161 -6.73 9.57 -10.22
CA VAL A 161 -5.91 10.17 -9.16
C VAL A 161 -6.80 10.53 -7.99
N LYS A 162 -6.42 10.06 -6.80
CA LYS A 162 -7.06 10.37 -5.52
C LYS A 162 -6.04 11.02 -4.59
N THR A 163 -6.43 12.12 -3.97
CA THR A 163 -5.59 12.73 -2.92
C THR A 163 -5.94 12.18 -1.53
N ALA A 164 -5.01 12.30 -0.58
CA ALA A 164 -5.24 11.92 0.81
C ALA A 164 -6.47 12.65 1.39
N ALA A 165 -6.64 13.95 1.08
CA ALA A 165 -7.80 14.72 1.51
C ALA A 165 -9.12 14.18 0.93
N GLN A 166 -9.14 13.79 -0.35
CA GLN A 166 -10.32 13.19 -0.97
C GLN A 166 -10.66 11.84 -0.33
N MET A 167 -9.66 11.00 -0.07
CA MET A 167 -9.86 9.70 0.57
C MET A 167 -10.40 9.84 1.99
N GLN A 168 -9.89 10.81 2.77
CA GLN A 168 -10.41 11.10 4.10
C GLN A 168 -11.85 11.60 4.05
N ALA A 169 -12.18 12.52 3.13
CA ALA A 169 -13.53 13.04 2.97
C ALA A 169 -14.52 11.93 2.58
N GLU A 170 -14.15 11.06 1.63
CA GLU A 170 -14.97 9.90 1.25
C GLU A 170 -15.19 8.95 2.44
N ALA A 171 -14.14 8.66 3.23
CA ALA A 171 -14.25 7.80 4.40
C ALA A 171 -15.20 8.40 5.45
N LEU A 172 -15.11 9.70 5.73
CA LEU A 172 -16.02 10.39 6.65
C LEU A 172 -17.48 10.39 6.16
N MET A 173 -17.70 10.59 4.86
CA MET A 173 -19.04 10.50 4.26
C MET A 173 -19.64 9.09 4.40
N LEU A 174 -18.83 8.05 4.14
CA LEU A 174 -19.23 6.65 4.29
C LEU A 174 -19.54 6.33 5.75
N ALA A 175 -18.72 6.80 6.68
CA ALA A 175 -18.95 6.63 8.10
C ALA A 175 -20.28 7.24 8.58
N GLY A 176 -20.67 8.38 8.00
CA GLY A 176 -21.94 9.01 8.31
C GLY A 176 -23.16 8.37 7.62
N ALA A 177 -22.97 7.69 6.48
CA ALA A 177 -24.05 7.11 5.67
C ALA A 177 -24.36 5.65 6.00
N LEU A 178 -23.39 4.92 6.52
CA LEU A 178 -23.53 3.48 6.80
C LEU A 178 -23.83 3.24 8.28
N PRO A 179 -24.67 2.24 8.60
CA PRO A 179 -25.05 1.93 9.97
C PRO A 179 -23.96 1.15 10.71
N PHE A 180 -22.80 1.77 10.85
CA PHE A 180 -21.71 1.18 11.63
C PHE A 180 -22.04 1.15 13.12
N GLY A 181 -21.50 0.16 13.85
CA GLY A 181 -21.60 0.07 15.28
C GLY A 181 -20.87 1.21 16.00
N ARG A 182 -20.90 1.17 17.33
CA ARG A 182 -20.34 2.24 18.18
C ARG A 182 -18.92 1.95 18.65
N GLY A 183 -18.16 1.16 17.93
CA GLY A 183 -16.78 0.78 18.25
C GLY A 183 -16.60 -0.72 18.41
N GLY A 184 -15.37 -1.17 18.26
CA GLY A 184 -15.02 -2.59 18.30
C GLY A 184 -15.16 -3.32 16.96
N GLU A 185 -15.41 -2.60 15.87
CA GLU A 185 -15.46 -3.18 14.54
C GLU A 185 -14.07 -3.51 14.04
N THR A 186 -13.96 -4.63 13.29
CA THR A 186 -12.80 -4.97 12.48
C THR A 186 -13.20 -4.94 11.02
N VAL A 187 -12.39 -4.29 10.18
CA VAL A 187 -12.65 -4.24 8.74
C VAL A 187 -12.15 -5.52 8.08
N ILE A 188 -13.06 -6.30 7.53
CA ILE A 188 -12.77 -7.52 6.77
C ILE A 188 -13.18 -7.27 5.31
N GLY A 189 -12.31 -7.62 4.36
CA GLY A 189 -12.61 -7.40 2.94
C GLY A 189 -12.28 -8.59 2.06
N SER A 190 -13.14 -8.83 1.08
CA SER A 190 -12.96 -9.84 0.02
C SER A 190 -12.25 -9.31 -1.22
N VAL A 191 -11.81 -8.05 -1.20
CA VAL A 191 -11.10 -7.38 -2.29
C VAL A 191 -9.69 -7.03 -1.83
N ILE A 192 -8.70 -7.14 -2.72
CA ILE A 192 -7.32 -6.74 -2.43
C ILE A 192 -7.24 -5.24 -2.10
N PRO A 193 -6.31 -4.81 -1.23
CA PRO A 193 -6.29 -3.43 -0.71
C PRO A 193 -5.99 -2.36 -1.78
N GLN A 194 -5.24 -2.67 -2.83
CA GLN A 194 -4.90 -1.74 -3.92
C GLN A 194 -6.01 -1.59 -4.97
N HIS A 195 -7.07 -2.39 -4.94
CA HIS A 195 -8.26 -2.16 -5.76
C HIS A 195 -9.04 -0.97 -5.22
N LEU A 196 -9.76 -0.22 -6.07
CA LEU A 196 -10.49 0.98 -5.65
C LEU A 196 -11.36 0.77 -4.40
N TYR A 197 -12.16 -0.31 -4.37
CA TYR A 197 -12.96 -0.65 -3.19
C TYR A 197 -12.12 -1.03 -1.97
N GLY A 198 -11.04 -1.79 -2.16
CA GLY A 198 -10.10 -2.11 -1.10
C GLY A 198 -9.43 -0.85 -0.54
N PHE A 199 -9.01 0.05 -1.41
CA PHE A 199 -8.40 1.31 -1.02
C PHE A 199 -9.36 2.21 -0.23
N THR A 200 -10.65 2.27 -0.65
CA THR A 200 -11.66 3.03 0.09
C THR A 200 -12.01 2.38 1.43
N PHE A 201 -12.34 1.09 1.44
CA PHE A 201 -12.93 0.46 2.63
C PHE A 201 -11.88 -0.17 3.58
N ARG A 202 -10.87 -0.87 3.04
CA ARG A 202 -9.86 -1.56 3.87
C ARG A 202 -8.72 -0.64 4.30
N PHE A 203 -8.50 0.46 3.60
CA PHE A 203 -7.46 1.43 3.93
C PHE A 203 -8.07 2.74 4.47
N ALA A 204 -8.70 3.56 3.63
CA ALA A 204 -9.10 4.91 4.02
C ALA A 204 -10.13 4.93 5.16
N LEU A 205 -11.20 4.11 5.04
CA LEU A 205 -12.24 4.02 6.08
C LEU A 205 -11.68 3.43 7.37
N ALA A 206 -10.93 2.31 7.29
CA ALA A 206 -10.35 1.67 8.46
C ALA A 206 -9.46 2.62 9.26
N LEU A 207 -8.56 3.35 8.58
CA LEU A 207 -7.65 4.30 9.23
C LEU A 207 -8.39 5.52 9.78
N THR A 208 -9.35 6.08 9.02
CA THR A 208 -10.12 7.26 9.44
C THR A 208 -10.97 6.98 10.67
N MET A 209 -11.59 5.80 10.73
CA MET A 209 -12.40 5.37 11.86
C MET A 209 -11.59 4.79 13.01
N GLY A 210 -10.32 4.55 12.81
CA GLY A 210 -9.47 3.91 13.80
C GLY A 210 -9.81 2.45 14.06
N TRP A 211 -10.43 1.76 13.10
CA TRP A 211 -10.76 0.34 13.20
C TRP A 211 -9.60 -0.54 12.77
N PRO A 212 -9.33 -1.63 13.50
CA PRO A 212 -8.39 -2.63 13.03
C PRO A 212 -8.83 -3.23 11.70
N MET A 213 -7.86 -3.54 10.84
CA MET A 213 -8.11 -4.23 9.59
C MET A 213 -7.68 -5.70 9.67
N GLU A 214 -8.48 -6.60 9.10
CA GLU A 214 -8.04 -7.95 8.82
C GLU A 214 -6.97 -7.90 7.72
N ARG A 215 -5.80 -8.48 8.01
CA ARG A 215 -4.65 -8.39 7.12
C ARG A 215 -4.88 -9.13 5.82
N ARG A 216 -5.46 -10.32 5.88
CA ARG A 216 -5.70 -11.15 4.72
C ARG A 216 -7.06 -10.87 4.07
N GLN A 217 -7.14 -11.18 2.79
CA GLN A 217 -8.40 -11.15 2.06
C GLN A 217 -9.30 -12.29 2.54
N ALA A 218 -10.59 -12.01 2.80
CA ALA A 218 -11.57 -13.05 3.07
C ALA A 218 -11.86 -13.81 1.76
N VAL A 219 -11.65 -15.12 1.80
CA VAL A 219 -11.93 -16.05 0.69
C VAL A 219 -13.12 -16.91 1.13
N TYR A 220 -14.14 -17.01 0.28
CA TYR A 220 -15.34 -17.83 0.50
C TYR A 220 -15.22 -19.16 -0.24
#